data_f8312531c2485eb96ba6eb353482dad0
#
_entry.id   f8312531c2485eb96ba6eb353482dad0
#
_cell.length_a   1.000
_cell.length_b   1.000
_cell.length_c   1.000
_cell.angle_alpha   90.00
_cell.angle_beta   90.00
_cell.angle_gamma   90.00
#
_symmetry.space_group_name_H-M   'P 1'
#
loop_
_entity.id
_entity.type
_entity.pdbx_description
1 polymer ?
#
loop_
_entity_poly.entity_id
_entity_poly.type
_entity_poly.pdbx_seq_one_letter_code
_entity_poly.pdbx_strand_id
1 'polypeptide(L)'
;MLRIINEPTAAAIAYGLDSKSSQEKNVLIFDLGGGTFDVSLLNITGGVFAVKATAGDTHLGGEDFDNTLLEHFKKDFERKNKVDMSNDARALRRLRSACERAKRTLSSVTQTTVEVDSLFQGIDFQANITRARFEEINAAAFKGTLEPVAKVLKDAKIPADKVDDIVLVGGSTRIPKIQSLVSEFFNGRQLNKSINPDEAVAYGAAVQGAVLTNQTSDKTADL
;
A
#
# COMPACT_ATOMS: atom_id res chain seq x y z
N MET A 1 22.26 16.16 -8.38
CA MET A 1 20.84 16.28 -7.96
C MET A 1 20.17 17.31 -8.84
N LEU A 2 19.10 16.94 -9.55
CA LEU A 2 18.41 17.83 -10.49
C LEU A 2 17.30 18.62 -9.78
N ARG A 3 16.47 17.94 -9.00
CA ARG A 3 15.32 18.54 -8.29
C ARG A 3 14.85 17.61 -7.17
N ILE A 4 14.16 18.16 -6.18
CA ILE A 4 13.37 17.41 -5.20
C ILE A 4 11.92 17.37 -5.71
N ILE A 5 11.28 16.21 -5.65
CA ILE A 5 9.88 16.02 -6.02
C ILE A 5 9.14 15.36 -4.86
N ASN A 6 7.90 15.75 -4.63
CA ASN A 6 7.04 15.09 -3.65
C ASN A 6 6.58 13.73 -4.18
N GLU A 7 6.59 12.69 -3.33
CA GLU A 7 6.21 11.32 -3.70
C GLU A 7 4.82 11.23 -4.34
N PRO A 8 3.75 11.85 -3.80
CA PRO A 8 2.43 11.79 -4.45
C PRO A 8 2.40 12.48 -5.81
N THR A 9 3.20 13.54 -6.01
CA THR A 9 3.33 14.17 -7.34
C THR A 9 4.03 13.23 -8.33
N ALA A 10 5.11 12.57 -7.90
CA ALA A 10 5.78 11.57 -8.73
C ALA A 10 4.84 10.43 -9.11
N ALA A 11 4.07 9.90 -8.16
CA ALA A 11 3.08 8.88 -8.45
C ALA A 11 2.03 9.35 -9.49
N ALA A 12 1.52 10.57 -9.37
CA ALA A 12 0.58 11.12 -10.34
C ALA A 12 1.19 11.23 -11.75
N ILE A 13 2.44 11.68 -11.85
CA ILE A 13 3.18 11.74 -13.13
C ILE A 13 3.33 10.33 -13.73
N ALA A 14 3.66 9.33 -12.90
CA ALA A 14 3.80 7.95 -13.37
C ALA A 14 2.54 7.44 -14.07
N TYR A 15 1.38 7.80 -13.57
CA TYR A 15 0.10 7.41 -14.17
C TYR A 15 -0.35 8.30 -15.33
N GLY A 16 0.50 9.24 -15.79
CA GLY A 16 0.21 10.12 -16.91
C GLY A 16 -0.93 11.11 -16.63
N LEU A 17 -1.15 11.45 -15.35
CA LEU A 17 -2.22 12.35 -14.94
C LEU A 17 -1.89 13.82 -15.15
N ASP A 18 -0.69 14.11 -15.59
CA ASP A 18 -0.18 15.44 -15.97
C ASP A 18 -0.52 15.83 -17.40
N SER A 19 -1.14 14.92 -18.17
CA SER A 19 -1.48 15.18 -19.56
C SER A 19 -2.21 16.52 -19.73
N LYS A 20 -1.84 17.26 -20.76
CA LYS A 20 -2.23 18.64 -21.15
C LYS A 20 -3.75 18.94 -21.21
N SER A 21 -4.56 18.19 -20.46
CA SER A 21 -5.97 18.51 -20.28
C SER A 21 -6.07 19.85 -19.56
N SER A 22 -6.70 20.83 -20.21
CA SER A 22 -7.05 22.10 -19.58
C SER A 22 -8.11 21.97 -18.48
N GLN A 23 -8.65 20.76 -18.27
CA GLN A 23 -9.62 20.48 -17.24
C GLN A 23 -8.93 20.23 -15.91
N GLU A 24 -9.47 20.85 -14.87
CA GLU A 24 -9.10 20.62 -13.49
C GLU A 24 -9.46 19.18 -13.08
N LYS A 25 -8.52 18.46 -12.46
CA LYS A 25 -8.71 17.10 -11.92
C LYS A 25 -8.32 17.03 -10.47
N ASN A 26 -9.14 16.36 -9.68
CA ASN A 26 -8.84 16.01 -8.30
C ASN A 26 -8.41 14.54 -8.23
N VAL A 27 -7.19 14.30 -7.79
CA VAL A 27 -6.56 12.99 -7.75
C VAL A 27 -6.23 12.62 -6.32
N LEU A 28 -6.74 11.48 -5.86
CA LEU A 28 -6.37 10.91 -4.58
C LEU A 28 -5.22 9.93 -4.76
N ILE A 29 -4.12 10.14 -4.06
CA ILE A 29 -3.02 9.17 -3.94
C ILE A 29 -3.19 8.44 -2.61
N PHE A 30 -3.35 7.13 -2.68
CA PHE A 30 -3.46 6.22 -1.54
C PHE A 30 -2.18 5.40 -1.49
N ASP A 31 -1.24 5.78 -0.63
CA ASP A 31 0.07 5.15 -0.52
C ASP A 31 0.16 4.33 0.77
N LEU A 32 0.07 3.01 0.63
CA LEU A 32 0.20 2.06 1.74
C LEU A 32 1.43 1.18 1.50
N GLY A 33 2.52 1.57 2.12
CA GLY A 33 3.81 0.90 2.04
C GLY A 33 4.00 -0.22 3.07
N GLY A 34 5.27 -0.50 3.37
CA GLY A 34 5.65 -1.49 4.38
C GLY A 34 5.49 -1.00 5.81
N GLY A 35 5.80 0.25 6.10
CA GLY A 35 5.81 0.82 7.45
C GLY A 35 5.00 2.09 7.62
N THR A 36 4.59 2.75 6.55
CA THR A 36 3.84 4.01 6.58
C THR A 36 2.63 3.97 5.67
N PHE A 37 1.66 4.77 6.01
CA PHE A 37 0.45 5.00 5.23
C PHE A 37 0.21 6.49 5.04
N ASP A 38 0.17 6.93 3.79
CA ASP A 38 -0.05 8.31 3.41
C ASP A 38 -1.20 8.44 2.41
N VAL A 39 -2.02 9.46 2.61
CA VAL A 39 -3.09 9.84 1.70
C VAL A 39 -2.90 11.29 1.31
N SER A 40 -2.85 11.57 0.02
CA SER A 40 -2.72 12.93 -0.51
C SER A 40 -3.80 13.23 -1.53
N LEU A 41 -4.44 14.37 -1.42
CA LEU A 41 -5.35 14.87 -2.46
C LEU A 41 -4.66 15.96 -3.24
N LEU A 42 -4.48 15.70 -4.53
CA LEU A 42 -3.87 16.60 -5.50
C LEU A 42 -4.95 17.23 -6.37
N ASN A 43 -4.73 18.48 -6.70
CA ASN A 43 -5.45 19.13 -7.80
C ASN A 43 -4.47 19.34 -8.95
N ILE A 44 -4.83 18.92 -10.13
CA ILE A 44 -4.00 19.00 -11.34
C ILE A 44 -4.72 19.89 -12.34
N THR A 45 -4.05 20.97 -12.78
CA THR A 45 -4.59 21.90 -13.76
C THR A 45 -3.48 22.36 -14.68
N GLY A 46 -3.57 22.09 -15.99
CA GLY A 46 -2.60 22.54 -16.97
C GLY A 46 -1.15 22.11 -16.67
N GLY A 47 -0.95 20.88 -16.15
CA GLY A 47 0.36 20.37 -15.77
C GLY A 47 0.90 20.89 -14.43
N VAL A 48 0.12 21.68 -13.69
CA VAL A 48 0.48 22.18 -12.36
C VAL A 48 -0.17 21.29 -11.29
N PHE A 49 0.64 20.74 -10.39
CA PHE A 49 0.22 19.89 -9.28
C PHE A 49 0.14 20.69 -7.98
N ALA A 50 -1.04 20.80 -7.41
CA ALA A 50 -1.24 21.45 -6.13
C ALA A 50 -1.74 20.43 -5.09
N VAL A 51 -0.96 20.19 -4.04
CA VAL A 51 -1.40 19.36 -2.90
C VAL A 51 -2.42 20.15 -2.09
N LYS A 52 -3.66 19.68 -2.00
CA LYS A 52 -4.76 20.33 -1.28
C LYS A 52 -4.80 19.91 0.19
N ALA A 53 -4.60 18.64 0.47
CA ALA A 53 -4.56 18.09 1.82
C ALA A 53 -3.78 16.79 1.87
N THR A 54 -3.22 16.48 3.04
CA THR A 54 -2.56 15.21 3.34
C THR A 54 -2.99 14.72 4.70
N ALA A 55 -3.06 13.40 4.85
CA ALA A 55 -3.23 12.70 6.12
C ALA A 55 -2.57 11.34 6.02
N GLY A 56 -2.39 10.65 7.15
CA GLY A 56 -1.77 9.35 7.15
C GLY A 56 -1.55 8.82 8.57
N ASP A 57 -0.85 7.70 8.62
CA ASP A 57 -0.38 7.07 9.84
C ASP A 57 1.07 6.58 9.63
N THR A 58 1.99 7.15 10.37
CA THR A 58 3.43 6.82 10.29
C THR A 58 3.77 5.46 10.91
N HIS A 59 2.80 4.79 11.51
CA HIS A 59 2.95 3.50 12.20
C HIS A 59 1.98 2.44 11.66
N LEU A 60 1.44 2.63 10.46
CA LEU A 60 0.59 1.65 9.79
C LEU A 60 1.18 1.26 8.44
N GLY A 61 1.41 -0.03 8.25
CA GLY A 61 1.94 -0.56 6.99
C GLY A 61 1.88 -2.08 6.93
N GLY A 62 2.50 -2.63 5.88
CA GLY A 62 2.56 -4.07 5.65
C GLY A 62 3.21 -4.87 6.78
N GLU A 63 4.14 -4.27 7.53
CA GLU A 63 4.79 -4.90 8.68
C GLU A 63 3.81 -5.15 9.84
N ASP A 64 2.81 -4.30 10.02
CA ASP A 64 1.78 -4.49 11.05
C ASP A 64 0.90 -5.68 10.71
N PHE A 65 0.60 -5.89 9.44
CA PHE A 65 -0.14 -7.06 8.97
C PHE A 65 0.69 -8.34 9.13
N ASP A 66 2.01 -8.29 8.93
CA ASP A 66 2.92 -9.39 9.20
C ASP A 66 3.00 -9.69 10.70
N ASN A 67 3.07 -8.67 11.55
CA ASN A 67 3.08 -8.81 13.00
C ASN A 67 1.79 -9.46 13.52
N THR A 68 0.65 -9.08 12.97
CA THR A 68 -0.64 -9.69 13.32
C THR A 68 -0.67 -11.18 12.97
N LEU A 69 -0.14 -11.58 11.80
CA LEU A 69 0.02 -12.99 11.43
C LEU A 69 1.03 -13.70 12.34
N LEU A 70 2.15 -13.07 12.63
CA LEU A 70 3.17 -13.60 13.54
C LEU A 70 2.57 -13.92 14.90
N GLU A 71 1.86 -12.98 15.51
CA GLU A 71 1.23 -13.18 16.81
C GLU A 71 0.15 -14.27 16.79
N HIS A 72 -0.60 -14.37 15.70
CA HIS A 72 -1.59 -15.43 15.50
C HIS A 72 -0.92 -16.82 15.50
N PHE A 73 0.14 -17.01 14.71
CA PHE A 73 0.82 -18.29 14.60
C PHE A 73 1.71 -18.62 15.80
N LYS A 74 2.34 -17.61 16.41
CA LYS A 74 3.08 -17.76 17.64
C LYS A 74 2.20 -18.35 18.75
N LYS A 75 1.04 -17.73 18.99
CA LYS A 75 0.08 -18.23 19.99
C LYS A 75 -0.40 -19.67 19.70
N ASP A 76 -0.63 -20.00 18.45
CA ASP A 76 -1.03 -21.35 18.06
C ASP A 76 0.08 -22.38 18.29
N PHE A 77 1.33 -22.04 17.92
CA PHE A 77 2.50 -22.87 18.13
C PHE A 77 2.80 -23.11 19.62
N GLU A 78 2.81 -22.05 20.42
CA GLU A 78 3.06 -22.11 21.87
C GLU A 78 2.00 -22.94 22.58
N ARG A 79 0.72 -22.76 22.21
CA ARG A 79 -0.39 -23.53 22.78
C ARG A 79 -0.28 -25.02 22.46
N LYS A 80 0.02 -25.36 21.19
CA LYS A 80 0.11 -26.77 20.74
C LYS A 80 1.29 -27.51 21.35
N ASN A 81 2.43 -26.85 21.48
CA ASN A 81 3.68 -27.47 21.92
C ASN A 81 3.99 -27.23 23.41
N LYS A 82 3.18 -26.43 24.11
CA LYS A 82 3.36 -26.05 25.52
C LYS A 82 4.72 -25.42 25.79
N VAL A 83 5.16 -24.55 24.88
CA VAL A 83 6.43 -23.83 24.96
C VAL A 83 6.20 -22.34 24.90
N ASP A 84 7.20 -21.53 25.29
CA ASP A 84 7.23 -20.08 25.13
C ASP A 84 8.46 -19.70 24.29
N MET A 85 8.20 -19.14 23.11
CA MET A 85 9.25 -18.67 22.19
C MET A 85 9.43 -17.16 22.20
N SER A 86 8.80 -16.43 23.12
CA SER A 86 8.75 -14.96 23.14
C SER A 86 10.13 -14.32 23.23
N ASN A 87 11.13 -15.01 23.82
CA ASN A 87 12.49 -14.51 23.97
C ASN A 87 13.46 -15.02 22.90
N ASP A 88 13.01 -15.81 21.92
CA ASP A 88 13.85 -16.28 20.82
C ASP A 88 13.71 -15.38 19.60
N ALA A 89 14.56 -14.35 19.52
CA ALA A 89 14.56 -13.39 18.42
C ALA A 89 14.80 -14.06 17.05
N ARG A 90 15.56 -15.18 17.01
CA ARG A 90 15.83 -15.92 15.75
C ARG A 90 14.59 -16.65 15.28
N ALA A 91 13.89 -17.35 16.17
CA ALA A 91 12.64 -18.04 15.85
C ALA A 91 11.55 -17.06 15.39
N LEU A 92 11.37 -15.96 16.12
CA LEU A 92 10.42 -14.90 15.77
C LEU A 92 10.71 -14.28 14.41
N ARG A 93 11.99 -14.00 14.09
CA ARG A 93 12.38 -13.46 12.79
C ARG A 93 12.10 -14.43 11.65
N ARG A 94 12.38 -15.73 11.84
CA ARG A 94 12.10 -16.77 10.83
C ARG A 94 10.61 -16.91 10.57
N LEU A 95 9.80 -16.93 11.63
CA LEU A 95 8.35 -16.99 11.52
C LEU A 95 7.79 -15.73 10.84
N ARG A 96 8.30 -14.53 11.19
CA ARG A 96 7.92 -13.26 10.53
C ARG A 96 8.19 -13.31 9.03
N SER A 97 9.36 -13.76 8.61
CA SER A 97 9.68 -13.88 7.18
C SER A 97 8.76 -14.86 6.44
N ALA A 98 8.32 -15.93 7.11
CA ALA A 98 7.34 -16.85 6.54
C ALA A 98 5.94 -16.22 6.47
N CYS A 99 5.55 -15.43 7.47
CA CYS A 99 4.29 -14.66 7.47
C CYS A 99 4.27 -13.62 6.34
N GLU A 100 5.35 -12.89 6.12
CA GLU A 100 5.46 -11.91 5.02
C GLU A 100 5.26 -12.59 3.65
N ARG A 101 5.92 -13.74 3.42
CA ARG A 101 5.72 -14.51 2.19
C ARG A 101 4.26 -14.95 2.03
N ALA A 102 3.65 -15.45 3.10
CA ALA A 102 2.25 -15.87 3.09
C ALA A 102 1.30 -14.69 2.79
N LYS A 103 1.50 -13.53 3.42
CA LYS A 103 0.74 -12.30 3.13
C LYS A 103 0.79 -11.96 1.64
N ARG A 104 1.98 -11.94 1.04
CA ARG A 104 2.14 -11.67 -0.40
C ARG A 104 1.40 -12.69 -1.26
N THR A 105 1.54 -13.96 -0.94
CA THR A 105 0.87 -15.07 -1.66
C THR A 105 -0.65 -14.95 -1.58
N LEU A 106 -1.20 -14.58 -0.42
CA LEU A 106 -2.63 -14.39 -0.22
C LEU A 106 -3.24 -13.23 -1.03
N SER A 107 -2.43 -12.34 -1.58
CA SER A 107 -2.93 -11.33 -2.55
C SER A 107 -3.37 -11.96 -3.87
N SER A 108 -2.81 -13.13 -4.24
CA SER A 108 -3.10 -13.82 -5.50
C SER A 108 -3.95 -15.07 -5.34
N VAL A 109 -3.79 -15.80 -4.21
CA VAL A 109 -4.51 -17.06 -3.96
C VAL A 109 -5.39 -16.96 -2.70
N THR A 110 -6.35 -17.86 -2.56
CA THR A 110 -7.31 -17.86 -1.44
C THR A 110 -6.78 -18.53 -0.18
N GLN A 111 -5.72 -19.34 -0.28
CA GLN A 111 -5.09 -20.01 0.86
C GLN A 111 -3.63 -20.32 0.56
N THR A 112 -2.83 -20.45 1.61
CA THR A 112 -1.43 -20.86 1.52
C THR A 112 -1.00 -21.55 2.81
N THR A 113 0.16 -22.21 2.78
CA THR A 113 0.78 -22.85 3.95
C THR A 113 1.96 -22.01 4.42
N VAL A 114 2.08 -21.85 5.73
CA VAL A 114 3.25 -21.27 6.40
C VAL A 114 4.06 -22.40 7.01
N GLU A 115 5.33 -22.55 6.58
CA GLU A 115 6.22 -23.62 7.01
C GLU A 115 7.54 -23.03 7.49
N VAL A 116 8.03 -23.52 8.63
CA VAL A 116 9.34 -23.18 9.18
C VAL A 116 9.93 -24.40 9.87
N ASP A 117 10.91 -25.04 9.22
CA ASP A 117 11.60 -26.21 9.79
C ASP A 117 12.35 -25.81 11.05
N SER A 118 12.30 -26.66 12.08
CA SER A 118 12.96 -26.45 13.37
C SER A 118 12.79 -25.02 13.88
N LEU A 119 11.54 -24.56 13.95
CA LEU A 119 11.21 -23.20 14.35
C LEU A 119 11.75 -22.89 15.74
N PHE A 120 11.45 -23.75 16.71
CA PHE A 120 11.85 -23.58 18.10
C PHE A 120 12.10 -24.94 18.77
N GLN A 121 13.23 -25.12 19.48
CA GLN A 121 13.62 -26.36 20.16
C GLN A 121 13.58 -27.61 19.25
N GLY A 122 13.90 -27.46 17.96
CA GLY A 122 13.86 -28.56 17.00
C GLY A 122 12.46 -28.92 16.51
N ILE A 123 11.42 -28.22 16.93
CA ILE A 123 10.05 -28.47 16.53
C ILE A 123 9.74 -27.69 15.25
N ASP A 124 9.22 -28.39 14.25
CA ASP A 124 8.79 -27.79 12.99
C ASP A 124 7.45 -27.07 13.18
N PHE A 125 7.26 -26.01 12.40
CA PHE A 125 5.98 -25.31 12.32
C PHE A 125 5.39 -25.46 10.92
N GLN A 126 4.13 -25.88 10.86
CA GLN A 126 3.33 -25.92 9.65
C GLN A 126 1.90 -25.54 9.98
N ALA A 127 1.35 -24.56 9.25
CA ALA A 127 -0.03 -24.13 9.39
C ALA A 127 -0.59 -23.58 8.09
N ASN A 128 -1.85 -23.85 7.82
CA ASN A 128 -2.58 -23.27 6.71
C ASN A 128 -3.23 -21.95 7.11
N ILE A 129 -3.25 -20.99 6.20
CA ILE A 129 -3.94 -19.72 6.35
C ILE A 129 -4.77 -19.41 5.10
N THR A 130 -6.00 -18.99 5.31
CA THR A 130 -6.86 -18.50 4.22
C THR A 130 -6.80 -16.99 4.15
N ARG A 131 -7.06 -16.43 2.96
CA ARG A 131 -7.23 -14.97 2.77
C ARG A 131 -8.30 -14.42 3.69
N ALA A 132 -9.44 -15.11 3.82
CA ALA A 132 -10.53 -14.69 4.71
C ALA A 132 -10.07 -14.56 6.17
N ARG A 133 -9.27 -15.51 6.66
CA ARG A 133 -8.74 -15.43 8.03
C ARG A 133 -7.72 -14.32 8.20
N PHE A 134 -6.84 -14.13 7.22
CA PHE A 134 -5.91 -13.01 7.19
C PHE A 134 -6.63 -11.65 7.23
N GLU A 135 -7.68 -11.49 6.42
CA GLU A 135 -8.49 -10.28 6.37
C GLU A 135 -9.27 -10.05 7.68
N GLU A 136 -9.77 -11.11 8.30
CA GLU A 136 -10.47 -11.04 9.58
C GLU A 136 -9.57 -10.52 10.71
N ILE A 137 -8.37 -11.10 10.87
CA ILE A 137 -7.45 -10.70 11.95
C ILE A 137 -6.85 -9.32 11.76
N ASN A 138 -6.86 -8.78 10.52
CA ASN A 138 -6.41 -7.42 10.18
C ASN A 138 -7.57 -6.45 9.94
N ALA A 139 -8.83 -6.85 10.18
CA ALA A 139 -10.00 -6.09 9.77
C ALA A 139 -10.04 -4.65 10.34
N ALA A 140 -9.61 -4.47 11.59
CA ALA A 140 -9.57 -3.16 12.23
C ALA A 140 -8.54 -2.23 11.54
N ALA A 141 -7.33 -2.74 11.28
CA ALA A 141 -6.28 -1.99 10.61
C ALA A 141 -6.68 -1.63 9.16
N PHE A 142 -7.27 -2.57 8.43
CA PHE A 142 -7.76 -2.30 7.07
C PHE A 142 -8.85 -1.23 7.03
N LYS A 143 -9.83 -1.29 7.94
CA LYS A 143 -10.87 -0.25 8.04
C LYS A 143 -10.30 1.10 8.45
N GLY A 144 -9.31 1.12 9.34
CA GLY A 144 -8.63 2.32 9.79
C GLY A 144 -7.98 3.11 8.66
N THR A 145 -7.61 2.48 7.54
CA THR A 145 -7.06 3.18 6.37
C THR A 145 -8.05 4.16 5.72
N LEU A 146 -9.35 4.02 5.97
CA LEU A 146 -10.35 4.93 5.42
C LEU A 146 -10.49 6.25 6.21
N GLU A 147 -10.04 6.30 7.46
CA GLU A 147 -10.10 7.52 8.28
C GLU A 147 -9.24 8.66 7.70
N PRO A 148 -7.97 8.45 7.32
CA PRO A 148 -7.17 9.47 6.63
C PRO A 148 -7.78 9.88 5.29
N VAL A 149 -8.42 8.97 4.54
CA VAL A 149 -9.12 9.32 3.29
C VAL A 149 -10.26 10.31 3.57
N ALA A 150 -11.11 10.00 4.53
CA ALA A 150 -12.21 10.88 4.91
C ALA A 150 -11.70 12.25 5.42
N LYS A 151 -10.60 12.25 6.19
CA LYS A 151 -9.97 13.46 6.72
C LYS A 151 -9.45 14.35 5.58
N VAL A 152 -8.71 13.80 4.62
CA VAL A 152 -8.16 14.54 3.48
C VAL A 152 -9.27 15.19 2.66
N LEU A 153 -10.35 14.48 2.38
CA LEU A 153 -11.50 15.01 1.65
C LEU A 153 -12.17 16.17 2.41
N LYS A 154 -12.32 16.00 3.73
CA LYS A 154 -12.89 17.05 4.60
C LYS A 154 -11.99 18.30 4.65
N ASP A 155 -10.68 18.11 4.83
CA ASP A 155 -9.72 19.22 4.96
C ASP A 155 -9.60 19.99 3.64
N ALA A 156 -9.65 19.29 2.49
CA ALA A 156 -9.67 19.88 1.16
C ALA A 156 -11.03 20.48 0.78
N LYS A 157 -12.10 20.18 1.53
CA LYS A 157 -13.50 20.55 1.20
C LYS A 157 -13.96 20.02 -0.17
N ILE A 158 -13.45 18.84 -0.56
CA ILE A 158 -13.79 18.18 -1.80
C ILE A 158 -14.58 16.91 -1.47
N PRO A 159 -15.83 16.77 -1.93
CA PRO A 159 -16.61 15.57 -1.69
C PRO A 159 -16.08 14.38 -2.54
N ALA A 160 -16.33 13.16 -2.08
CA ALA A 160 -15.79 11.94 -2.70
C ALA A 160 -16.21 11.76 -4.17
N ASP A 161 -17.39 12.23 -4.56
CA ASP A 161 -17.88 12.19 -5.96
C ASP A 161 -17.15 13.14 -6.91
N LYS A 162 -16.38 14.10 -6.36
CA LYS A 162 -15.55 15.07 -7.11
C LYS A 162 -14.08 14.66 -7.19
N VAL A 163 -13.73 13.48 -6.69
CA VAL A 163 -12.42 12.87 -6.94
C VAL A 163 -12.47 12.20 -8.30
N ASP A 164 -11.63 12.59 -9.23
CA ASP A 164 -11.64 12.06 -10.60
C ASP A 164 -10.88 10.74 -10.71
N ASP A 165 -9.69 10.68 -10.10
CA ASP A 165 -8.80 9.52 -10.14
C ASP A 165 -8.36 9.10 -8.74
N ILE A 166 -8.26 7.79 -8.52
CA ILE A 166 -7.77 7.18 -7.26
C ILE A 166 -6.59 6.30 -7.62
N VAL A 167 -5.40 6.69 -7.18
CA VAL A 167 -4.13 6.05 -7.51
C VAL A 167 -3.64 5.24 -6.31
N LEU A 168 -3.34 3.97 -6.53
CA LEU A 168 -2.78 3.08 -5.52
C LEU A 168 -1.26 3.03 -5.63
N VAL A 169 -0.59 3.30 -4.52
CA VAL A 169 0.87 3.28 -4.35
C VAL A 169 1.23 2.43 -3.14
N GLY A 170 2.41 1.82 -3.17
CA GLY A 170 2.89 0.94 -2.11
C GLY A 170 2.42 -0.51 -2.23
N GLY A 171 3.27 -1.46 -1.86
CA GLY A 171 3.03 -2.90 -2.05
C GLY A 171 1.82 -3.45 -1.31
N SER A 172 1.46 -2.86 -0.16
CA SER A 172 0.32 -3.29 0.64
C SER A 172 -1.04 -2.95 -0.01
N THR A 173 -1.06 -2.07 -1.01
CA THR A 173 -2.27 -1.81 -1.83
C THR A 173 -2.65 -2.98 -2.74
N ARG A 174 -1.77 -3.99 -2.89
CA ARG A 174 -2.09 -5.24 -3.60
C ARG A 174 -3.08 -6.13 -2.85
N ILE A 175 -3.27 -5.92 -1.54
CA ILE A 175 -4.20 -6.68 -0.72
C ILE A 175 -5.63 -6.46 -1.22
N PRO A 176 -6.34 -7.53 -1.67
CA PRO A 176 -7.67 -7.38 -2.28
C PRO A 176 -8.68 -6.67 -1.39
N LYS A 177 -8.62 -6.90 -0.08
CA LYS A 177 -9.53 -6.24 0.88
C LYS A 177 -9.31 -4.73 0.96
N ILE A 178 -8.06 -4.26 0.88
CA ILE A 178 -7.75 -2.82 0.81
C ILE A 178 -8.37 -2.22 -0.45
N GLN A 179 -8.17 -2.86 -1.61
CA GLN A 179 -8.76 -2.38 -2.87
C GLN A 179 -10.28 -2.32 -2.82
N SER A 180 -10.94 -3.36 -2.26
CA SER A 180 -12.39 -3.39 -2.08
C SER A 180 -12.87 -2.24 -1.19
N LEU A 181 -12.25 -2.03 -0.03
CA LEU A 181 -12.63 -0.98 0.90
C LEU A 181 -12.48 0.41 0.30
N VAL A 182 -11.38 0.68 -0.41
CA VAL A 182 -11.18 1.97 -1.08
C VAL A 182 -12.20 2.17 -2.20
N SER A 183 -12.42 1.15 -3.05
CA SER A 183 -13.42 1.22 -4.11
C SER A 183 -14.83 1.45 -3.56
N GLU A 184 -15.22 0.72 -2.51
CA GLU A 184 -16.51 0.87 -1.82
C GLU A 184 -16.69 2.28 -1.23
N PHE A 185 -15.65 2.85 -0.63
CA PHE A 185 -15.66 4.22 -0.11
C PHE A 185 -15.98 5.25 -1.19
N PHE A 186 -15.53 5.02 -2.42
CA PHE A 186 -15.80 5.85 -3.58
C PHE A 186 -16.94 5.30 -4.48
N ASN A 187 -17.93 4.64 -3.87
CA ASN A 187 -19.14 4.14 -4.57
C ASN A 187 -18.85 3.17 -5.74
N GLY A 188 -17.87 2.29 -5.58
CA GLY A 188 -17.51 1.29 -6.58
C GLY A 188 -16.64 1.81 -7.73
N ARG A 189 -16.00 2.98 -7.56
CA ARG A 189 -15.10 3.53 -8.59
C ARG A 189 -13.92 2.61 -8.85
N GLN A 190 -13.49 2.61 -10.10
CA GLN A 190 -12.28 1.93 -10.53
C GLN A 190 -11.04 2.62 -9.95
N LEU A 191 -10.11 1.80 -9.45
CA LEU A 191 -8.84 2.27 -8.90
C LEU A 191 -7.75 2.20 -9.97
N ASN A 192 -6.90 3.23 -10.06
CA ASN A 192 -5.75 3.23 -10.94
C ASN A 192 -4.62 2.37 -10.33
N LYS A 193 -4.34 1.24 -10.96
CA LYS A 193 -3.35 0.24 -10.56
C LYS A 193 -2.59 -0.35 -11.76
N SER A 194 -2.54 0.39 -12.87
CA SER A 194 -1.90 -0.04 -14.11
C SER A 194 -0.37 -0.08 -14.01
N ILE A 195 0.21 0.70 -13.11
CA ILE A 195 1.65 0.70 -12.80
C ILE A 195 1.89 -0.16 -11.58
N ASN A 196 3.08 -0.76 -11.50
CA ASN A 196 3.52 -1.48 -10.30
C ASN A 196 3.52 -0.50 -9.11
N PRO A 197 2.68 -0.71 -8.10
CA PRO A 197 2.55 0.23 -6.99
C PRO A 197 3.84 0.39 -6.16
N ASP A 198 4.73 -0.62 -6.17
CA ASP A 198 6.03 -0.54 -5.49
C ASP A 198 7.02 0.40 -6.22
N GLU A 199 6.80 0.66 -7.50
CA GLU A 199 7.72 1.37 -8.39
C GLU A 199 7.14 2.72 -8.88
N ALA A 200 5.88 3.01 -8.60
CA ALA A 200 5.19 4.18 -9.14
C ALA A 200 5.92 5.50 -8.86
N VAL A 201 6.38 5.70 -7.63
CA VAL A 201 7.11 6.92 -7.24
C VAL A 201 8.45 7.02 -7.98
N ALA A 202 9.21 5.92 -8.04
CA ALA A 202 10.51 5.89 -8.73
C ALA A 202 10.34 6.13 -10.24
N TYR A 203 9.30 5.54 -10.84
CA TYR A 203 8.97 5.74 -12.25
C TYR A 203 8.65 7.22 -12.54
N GLY A 204 7.76 7.83 -11.75
CA GLY A 204 7.41 9.24 -11.92
C GLY A 204 8.59 10.18 -11.70
N ALA A 205 9.46 9.89 -10.74
CA ALA A 205 10.70 10.62 -10.52
C ALA A 205 11.65 10.51 -11.72
N ALA A 206 11.75 9.34 -12.35
CA ALA A 206 12.56 9.13 -13.55
C ALA A 206 12.01 9.92 -14.76
N VAL A 207 10.68 9.91 -14.95
CA VAL A 207 10.02 10.72 -15.99
C VAL A 207 10.30 12.20 -15.80
N GLN A 208 10.14 12.72 -14.58
CA GLN A 208 10.47 14.12 -14.26
C GLN A 208 11.96 14.44 -14.51
N GLY A 209 12.84 13.49 -14.21
CA GLY A 209 14.27 13.62 -14.50
C GLY A 209 14.55 13.76 -16.01
N ALA A 210 13.89 12.96 -16.85
CA ALA A 210 14.00 13.02 -18.29
C ALA A 210 13.53 14.37 -18.84
N VAL A 211 12.40 14.88 -18.34
CA VAL A 211 11.88 16.22 -18.70
C VAL A 211 12.89 17.33 -18.35
N LEU A 212 13.46 17.30 -17.14
CA LEU A 212 14.41 18.31 -16.68
C LEU A 212 15.75 18.30 -17.43
N THR A 213 16.12 17.17 -18.03
CA THR A 213 17.37 17.01 -18.80
C THR A 213 17.17 17.14 -20.30
N ASN A 214 15.95 17.48 -20.75
CA ASN A 214 15.56 17.51 -22.18
C ASN A 214 15.87 16.19 -22.93
N GLN A 215 15.90 15.06 -22.19
CA GLN A 215 16.02 13.72 -22.76
C GLN A 215 14.62 13.17 -23.05
N THR A 216 13.86 13.89 -23.86
CA THR A 216 12.51 13.47 -24.23
C THR A 216 12.57 12.40 -25.33
N SER A 217 11.93 11.27 -25.07
CA SER A 217 11.52 10.31 -26.11
C SER A 217 10.09 10.62 -26.54
N ASP A 218 9.62 10.00 -27.63
CA ASP A 218 8.22 10.15 -28.08
C ASP A 218 7.19 9.87 -26.98
N LYS A 219 7.58 9.09 -25.95
CA LYS A 219 6.74 8.79 -24.78
C LYS A 219 6.77 9.87 -23.68
N THR A 220 7.74 10.77 -23.71
CA THR A 220 7.91 11.85 -22.73
C THR A 220 7.79 13.24 -23.36
N ALA A 221 7.59 13.32 -24.68
CA ALA A 221 7.47 14.59 -25.42
C ALA A 221 6.16 15.33 -25.09
N ASP A 222 5.17 14.61 -24.54
CA ASP A 222 3.86 15.15 -24.18
C ASP A 222 3.70 15.42 -22.65
N LEU A 223 4.79 15.28 -21.87
CA LEU A 223 4.84 15.55 -20.44
C LEU A 223 5.31 16.98 -20.11
#